data_a4485dd4b61a939b04438d008e583c0b
#
_entry.id   a4485dd4b61a939b04438d008e583c0b
#
_cell.length_a   1.000
_cell.length_b   1.000
_cell.length_c   1.000
_cell.angle_alpha   90.00
_cell.angle_beta   90.00
_cell.angle_gamma   90.00
#
_symmetry.space_group_name_H-M   'P 1'
#
loop_
_entity.id
_entity.type
_entity.pdbx_description
1 polymer ?
#
loop_
_entity_poly.entity_id
_entity_poly.type
_entity_poly.pdbx_seq_one_letter_code
_entity_poly.pdbx_strand_id
1 'polypeptide(L)'
;SQSHLAEALIDAAENGKEVTALFELRARFDESNNIEWSQRFEQAGCNVIYGFRDYKAHSKICCITRQTDDGIQHITQLGTGNYNEKTAKLYTDLSLITTSPTIGRDATEFFRNMALENVSDNYDVLWVAPLQVKPLILKNIDHQIELARRGEPCGLFFKTNSVTDKEIIDKIAEASQAGVKTVMLVRGISCLVPGVEGYTENVRVVSIVGRMLEH
;
A
#
# COMPACT_ATOMS: atom_id res chain seq x y z
N SER A 1 7.52 -12.77 -19.33
CA SER A 1 6.89 -11.60 -20.01
C SER A 1 7.85 -10.43 -20.00
N GLN A 2 7.86 -9.60 -21.05
CA GLN A 2 8.68 -8.39 -21.08
C GLN A 2 8.12 -7.39 -20.05
N SER A 3 9.01 -6.76 -19.25
CA SER A 3 8.66 -5.68 -18.33
C SER A 3 9.56 -4.49 -18.62
N HIS A 4 9.01 -3.43 -19.19
CA HIS A 4 9.77 -2.21 -19.51
C HIS A 4 10.36 -1.56 -18.26
N LEU A 5 9.69 -1.66 -17.10
CA LEU A 5 10.23 -1.16 -15.85
C LEU A 5 11.46 -1.97 -15.41
N ALA A 6 11.39 -3.29 -15.48
CA ALA A 6 12.50 -4.14 -15.11
C ALA A 6 13.72 -3.92 -16.03
N GLU A 7 13.49 -3.82 -17.35
CA GLU A 7 14.58 -3.49 -18.31
C GLU A 7 15.21 -2.13 -17.97
N ALA A 8 14.42 -1.09 -17.71
CA ALA A 8 14.95 0.23 -17.37
C ALA A 8 15.78 0.24 -16.07
N LEU A 9 15.44 -0.59 -15.09
CA LEU A 9 16.21 -0.75 -13.86
C LEU A 9 17.53 -1.49 -14.10
N ILE A 10 17.52 -2.52 -14.96
CA ILE A 10 18.73 -3.23 -15.40
C ILE A 10 19.65 -2.27 -16.17
N ASP A 11 19.10 -1.53 -17.14
CA ASP A 11 19.87 -0.51 -17.89
C ASP A 11 20.50 0.52 -16.95
N ALA A 12 19.79 0.95 -15.90
CA ALA A 12 20.32 1.88 -14.92
C ALA A 12 21.52 1.27 -14.16
N ALA A 13 21.43 0.01 -13.73
CA ALA A 13 22.54 -0.68 -13.06
C ALA A 13 23.75 -0.85 -13.98
N GLU A 14 23.54 -1.28 -15.21
CA GLU A 14 24.60 -1.40 -16.23
C GLU A 14 25.27 -0.06 -16.57
N ASN A 15 24.53 1.05 -16.41
CA ASN A 15 25.06 2.42 -16.52
C ASN A 15 25.62 2.96 -15.18
N GLY A 16 25.96 2.09 -14.22
CA GLY A 16 26.68 2.44 -13.00
C GLY A 16 25.81 3.07 -11.91
N LYS A 17 24.49 2.90 -11.95
CA LYS A 17 23.60 3.31 -10.84
C LYS A 17 23.49 2.18 -9.82
N GLU A 18 23.41 2.54 -8.54
CA GLU A 18 23.07 1.59 -7.51
C GLU A 18 21.57 1.30 -7.58
N VAL A 19 21.21 0.05 -7.84
CA VAL A 19 19.83 -0.40 -7.97
C VAL A 19 19.56 -1.48 -6.92
N THR A 20 18.54 -1.26 -6.11
CA THR A 20 18.01 -2.26 -5.17
C THR A 20 16.59 -2.61 -5.57
N ALA A 21 16.31 -3.90 -5.74
CA ALA A 21 15.00 -4.39 -6.12
C ALA A 21 14.52 -5.47 -5.15
N LEU A 22 13.26 -5.37 -4.73
CA LEU A 22 12.61 -6.39 -3.93
C LEU A 22 11.72 -7.26 -4.82
N PHE A 23 11.94 -8.57 -4.77
CA PHE A 23 11.15 -9.59 -5.44
C PHE A 23 10.34 -10.43 -4.45
N GLU A 24 9.02 -10.44 -4.61
CA GLU A 24 8.15 -11.35 -3.88
C GLU A 24 8.09 -12.71 -4.61
N LEU A 25 8.88 -13.68 -4.14
CA LEU A 25 8.94 -15.00 -4.77
C LEU A 25 7.66 -15.82 -4.60
N ARG A 26 6.89 -15.56 -3.53
CA ARG A 26 5.61 -16.25 -3.25
C ARG A 26 4.43 -15.63 -4.00
N ALA A 27 4.69 -15.05 -5.17
CA ALA A 27 3.64 -14.49 -6.02
C ALA A 27 2.83 -15.62 -6.65
N ARG A 28 1.53 -15.73 -6.32
CA ARG A 28 0.63 -16.70 -6.95
C ARG A 28 0.63 -16.47 -8.46
N PHE A 29 0.86 -17.53 -9.25
CA PHE A 29 0.81 -17.58 -10.72
C PHE A 29 1.98 -16.94 -11.49
N ASP A 30 3.04 -16.43 -10.85
CA ASP A 30 4.16 -15.78 -11.56
C ASP A 30 5.56 -16.10 -10.97
N GLU A 31 5.68 -17.16 -10.17
CA GLU A 31 6.91 -17.52 -9.46
C GLU A 31 8.10 -17.72 -10.40
N SER A 32 7.91 -18.49 -11.47
CA SER A 32 8.99 -18.76 -12.45
C SER A 32 9.50 -17.48 -13.13
N ASN A 33 8.59 -16.55 -13.44
CA ASN A 33 8.94 -15.27 -14.05
C ASN A 33 9.68 -14.35 -13.06
N ASN A 34 9.27 -14.37 -11.78
CA ASN A 34 9.97 -13.58 -10.75
C ASN A 34 11.39 -14.12 -10.49
N ILE A 35 11.58 -15.44 -10.52
CA ILE A 35 12.91 -16.06 -10.41
C ILE A 35 13.79 -15.67 -11.60
N GLU A 36 13.29 -15.73 -12.83
CA GLU A 36 14.03 -15.34 -14.02
C GLU A 36 14.46 -13.86 -13.95
N TRP A 37 13.54 -12.97 -13.55
CA TRP A 37 13.87 -11.56 -13.41
C TRP A 37 14.87 -11.30 -12.28
N SER A 38 14.74 -11.94 -11.12
CA SER A 38 15.69 -11.75 -10.01
C SER A 38 17.11 -12.15 -10.42
N GLN A 39 17.28 -13.24 -11.17
CA GLN A 39 18.57 -13.67 -11.70
C GLN A 39 19.16 -12.65 -12.70
N ARG A 40 18.33 -12.08 -13.58
CA ARG A 40 18.77 -11.03 -14.51
C ARG A 40 19.22 -9.76 -13.77
N PHE A 41 18.50 -9.37 -12.69
CA PHE A 41 18.90 -8.24 -11.85
C PHE A 41 20.25 -8.50 -11.15
N GLU A 42 20.43 -9.69 -10.58
CA GLU A 42 21.72 -10.06 -9.96
C GLU A 42 22.88 -10.03 -10.99
N GLN A 43 22.65 -10.55 -12.20
CA GLN A 43 23.65 -10.54 -13.28
C GLN A 43 24.00 -9.12 -13.73
N ALA A 44 23.06 -8.17 -13.67
CA ALA A 44 23.27 -6.76 -13.97
C ALA A 44 23.93 -5.98 -12.81
N GLY A 45 24.23 -6.64 -11.68
CA GLY A 45 24.85 -6.03 -10.51
C GLY A 45 23.88 -5.29 -9.57
N CYS A 46 22.58 -5.55 -9.67
CA CYS A 46 21.60 -5.01 -8.74
C CYS A 46 21.64 -5.74 -7.38
N ASN A 47 21.32 -5.03 -6.31
CA ASN A 47 21.04 -5.61 -5.00
C ASN A 47 19.62 -6.20 -5.01
N VAL A 48 19.50 -7.51 -4.88
CA VAL A 48 18.19 -8.19 -4.86
C VAL A 48 17.80 -8.54 -3.44
N ILE A 49 16.59 -8.13 -3.03
CA ILE A 49 15.96 -8.45 -1.76
C ILE A 49 14.81 -9.41 -2.03
N TYR A 50 14.74 -10.52 -1.30
CA TYR A 50 13.72 -11.54 -1.46
C TYR A 50 12.55 -11.43 -0.43
N GLY A 51 12.48 -10.31 0.28
CA GLY A 51 11.44 -10.04 1.27
C GLY A 51 11.65 -10.78 2.59
N PHE A 52 10.60 -10.83 3.40
CA PHE A 52 10.62 -11.47 4.71
C PHE A 52 10.21 -12.94 4.64
N ARG A 53 10.74 -13.76 5.55
CA ARG A 53 10.33 -15.16 5.67
C ARG A 53 8.87 -15.30 6.07
N ASP A 54 8.42 -14.48 7.03
CA ASP A 54 7.12 -14.62 7.70
C ASP A 54 6.06 -13.64 7.20
N TYR A 55 6.45 -12.65 6.39
CA TYR A 55 5.56 -11.64 5.83
C TYR A 55 5.64 -11.61 4.31
N LYS A 56 4.48 -11.41 3.69
CA LYS A 56 4.41 -11.19 2.25
C LYS A 56 4.53 -9.69 1.95
N ALA A 57 5.47 -9.32 1.10
CA ALA A 57 5.57 -7.96 0.60
C ALA A 57 4.43 -7.67 -0.40
N HIS A 58 3.59 -6.67 -0.10
CA HIS A 58 2.50 -6.24 -0.96
C HIS A 58 2.58 -4.76 -1.33
N SER A 59 3.59 -4.06 -0.85
CA SER A 59 3.86 -2.65 -1.16
C SER A 59 4.22 -2.45 -2.64
N LYS A 60 3.86 -1.29 -3.17
CA LYS A 60 4.22 -0.81 -4.50
C LYS A 60 4.87 0.54 -4.32
N ILE A 61 6.18 0.54 -4.24
CA ILE A 61 7.00 1.70 -3.95
C ILE A 61 8.24 1.70 -4.85
N CYS A 62 8.55 2.84 -5.42
CA CYS A 62 9.80 3.09 -6.13
C CYS A 62 10.38 4.41 -5.62
N CYS A 63 11.67 4.43 -5.34
CA CYS A 63 12.37 5.62 -4.88
C CYS A 63 13.63 5.83 -5.69
N ILE A 64 13.75 6.99 -6.33
CA ILE A 64 14.95 7.42 -7.03
C ILE A 64 15.62 8.50 -6.18
N THR A 65 16.86 8.23 -5.77
CA THR A 65 17.67 9.19 -5.02
C THR A 65 18.72 9.78 -5.95
N ARG A 66 18.81 11.11 -6.00
CA ARG A 66 19.80 11.80 -6.80
C ARG A 66 20.44 12.96 -6.03
N GLN A 67 21.70 13.26 -6.39
CA GLN A 67 22.36 14.49 -5.98
C GLN A 67 21.89 15.64 -6.87
N THR A 68 21.58 16.77 -6.26
CA THR A 68 21.27 18.05 -6.94
C THR A 68 22.15 19.13 -6.34
N ASP A 69 22.11 20.32 -6.92
CA ASP A 69 22.84 21.49 -6.38
C ASP A 69 22.39 21.86 -4.97
N ASP A 70 21.12 21.60 -4.63
CA ASP A 70 20.50 21.86 -3.33
C ASP A 70 20.66 20.68 -2.33
N GLY A 71 21.35 19.62 -2.70
CA GLY A 71 21.54 18.43 -1.88
C GLY A 71 20.88 17.17 -2.43
N ILE A 72 20.55 16.22 -1.53
CA ILE A 72 19.94 14.95 -1.92
C ILE A 72 18.43 15.14 -2.14
N GLN A 73 17.95 14.75 -3.30
CA GLN A 73 16.53 14.71 -3.63
C GLN A 73 16.06 13.28 -3.81
N HIS A 74 14.90 12.98 -3.23
CA HIS A 74 14.17 11.73 -3.45
C HIS A 74 12.96 12.00 -4.37
N ILE A 75 12.79 11.16 -5.39
CA ILE A 75 11.57 11.10 -6.19
C ILE A 75 10.93 9.76 -5.85
N THR A 76 9.82 9.81 -5.14
CA THR A 76 9.14 8.61 -4.63
C THR A 76 7.82 8.40 -5.36
N GLN A 77 7.61 7.19 -5.86
CA GLN A 77 6.33 6.73 -6.37
C GLN A 77 5.74 5.73 -5.39
N LEU A 78 4.47 5.95 -5.04
CA LEU A 78 3.64 5.05 -4.24
C LEU A 78 2.42 4.66 -5.05
N GLY A 79 2.07 3.39 -5.07
CA GLY A 79 0.96 2.93 -5.87
C GLY A 79 0.11 1.85 -5.20
N THR A 80 -1.12 1.71 -5.66
CA THR A 80 -2.00 0.59 -5.31
C THR A 80 -1.78 -0.60 -6.25
N GLY A 81 -1.33 -0.34 -7.48
CA GLY A 81 -1.18 -1.31 -8.55
C GLY A 81 0.18 -1.99 -8.61
N ASN A 82 0.18 -3.29 -8.87
CA ASN A 82 1.41 -4.04 -9.08
C ASN A 82 2.18 -3.53 -10.31
N TYR A 83 3.51 -3.58 -10.27
CA TYR A 83 4.39 -3.37 -11.42
C TYR A 83 4.31 -4.57 -12.39
N ASN A 84 3.10 -4.84 -12.88
CA ASN A 84 2.81 -5.94 -13.78
C ASN A 84 1.83 -5.49 -14.85
N GLU A 85 2.23 -5.53 -16.11
CA GLU A 85 1.47 -5.01 -17.25
C GLU A 85 0.13 -5.74 -17.48
N LYS A 86 0.04 -7.02 -17.12
CA LYS A 86 -1.20 -7.80 -17.27
C LYS A 86 -2.23 -7.37 -16.22
N THR A 87 -1.79 -7.27 -14.94
CA THR A 87 -2.69 -6.88 -13.85
C THR A 87 -3.11 -5.41 -13.96
N ALA A 88 -2.22 -4.52 -14.42
CA ALA A 88 -2.53 -3.10 -14.60
C ALA A 88 -3.70 -2.85 -15.57
N LYS A 89 -3.99 -3.79 -16.47
CA LYS A 89 -5.13 -3.70 -17.39
C LYS A 89 -6.47 -4.11 -16.77
N LEU A 90 -6.44 -4.66 -15.55
CA LEU A 90 -7.63 -5.21 -14.88
C LEU A 90 -8.08 -4.35 -13.69
N TYR A 91 -7.27 -3.43 -13.22
CA TYR A 91 -7.52 -2.65 -12.01
C TYR A 91 -7.61 -1.15 -12.29
N THR A 92 -8.45 -0.48 -11.51
CA THR A 92 -8.42 0.97 -11.38
C THR A 92 -7.48 1.31 -10.24
N ASP A 93 -6.25 1.69 -10.57
CA ASP A 93 -5.19 1.96 -9.62
C ASP A 93 -4.96 3.47 -9.44
N LEU A 94 -4.36 3.80 -8.29
CA LEU A 94 -3.85 5.13 -7.99
C LEU A 94 -2.33 5.08 -7.90
N SER A 95 -1.67 6.13 -8.37
CA SER A 95 -0.23 6.31 -8.27
C SER A 95 0.10 7.74 -7.91
N LEU A 96 0.85 7.92 -6.81
CA LEU A 96 1.39 9.20 -6.39
C LEU A 96 2.87 9.25 -6.72
N ILE A 97 3.30 10.29 -7.44
CA ILE A 97 4.72 10.60 -7.64
C ILE A 97 5.00 11.92 -6.96
N THR A 98 5.98 11.95 -6.06
CA THR A 98 6.27 13.13 -5.24
C THR A 98 7.74 13.30 -4.96
N THR A 99 8.15 14.55 -4.71
CA THR A 99 9.48 14.91 -4.21
C THR A 99 9.45 15.35 -2.75
N SER A 100 8.37 15.04 -2.01
CA SER A 100 8.27 15.34 -0.58
C SER A 100 9.47 14.75 0.18
N PRO A 101 10.28 15.56 0.87
CA PRO A 101 11.45 15.07 1.59
C PRO A 101 11.09 14.06 2.69
N THR A 102 9.95 14.24 3.36
CA THR A 102 9.49 13.34 4.42
C THR A 102 9.13 11.97 3.88
N ILE A 103 8.34 11.93 2.78
CA ILE A 103 8.00 10.67 2.11
C ILE A 103 9.27 10.00 1.56
N GLY A 104 10.23 10.79 1.03
CA GLY A 104 11.50 10.26 0.54
C GLY A 104 12.35 9.61 1.64
N ARG A 105 12.42 10.22 2.83
CA ARG A 105 13.10 9.62 3.99
C ARG A 105 12.44 8.31 4.42
N ASP A 106 11.13 8.31 4.55
CA ASP A 106 10.38 7.09 4.90
C ASP A 106 10.57 5.99 3.86
N ALA A 107 10.57 6.33 2.57
CA ALA A 107 10.82 5.37 1.50
C ALA A 107 12.23 4.76 1.58
N THR A 108 13.24 5.58 1.87
CA THR A 108 14.61 5.11 2.06
C THR A 108 14.72 4.19 3.28
N GLU A 109 14.08 4.58 4.40
CA GLU A 109 14.03 3.76 5.61
C GLU A 109 13.27 2.45 5.37
N PHE A 110 12.19 2.48 4.58
CA PHE A 110 11.47 1.28 4.18
C PHE A 110 12.38 0.28 3.46
N PHE A 111 13.12 0.71 2.42
CA PHE A 111 14.05 -0.17 1.71
C PHE A 111 15.19 -0.68 2.58
N ARG A 112 15.70 0.16 3.48
CA ARG A 112 16.71 -0.25 4.47
C ARG A 112 16.18 -1.35 5.40
N ASN A 113 14.97 -1.16 5.95
CA ASN A 113 14.33 -2.14 6.81
C ASN A 113 14.04 -3.45 6.07
N MET A 114 13.61 -3.37 4.81
CA MET A 114 13.42 -4.56 3.96
C MET A 114 14.73 -5.32 3.73
N ALA A 115 15.84 -4.63 3.49
CA ALA A 115 17.16 -5.24 3.28
C ALA A 115 17.71 -5.92 4.55
N LEU A 116 17.35 -5.39 5.72
CA LEU A 116 17.77 -5.91 7.03
C LEU A 116 16.78 -6.92 7.64
N GLU A 117 15.70 -7.25 6.94
CA GLU A 117 14.59 -8.05 7.45
C GLU A 117 14.05 -7.49 8.80
N ASN A 118 14.04 -6.17 8.95
CA ASN A 118 13.61 -5.47 10.14
C ASN A 118 12.17 -4.98 10.01
N VAL A 119 11.28 -5.44 10.91
CA VAL A 119 9.91 -4.93 11.02
C VAL A 119 9.92 -3.72 11.95
N SER A 120 9.69 -2.53 11.40
CA SER A 120 9.76 -1.27 12.11
C SER A 120 8.44 -0.49 12.03
N ASP A 121 8.17 0.34 13.04
CA ASP A 121 7.10 1.33 13.08
C ASP A 121 7.64 2.78 13.08
N ASN A 122 8.92 2.95 12.77
CA ASN A 122 9.58 4.25 12.77
C ASN A 122 9.47 4.94 11.41
N TYR A 123 8.25 5.36 11.05
CA TYR A 123 7.95 6.14 9.86
C TYR A 123 7.14 7.37 10.23
N ASP A 124 7.46 8.51 9.61
CA ASP A 124 6.84 9.80 9.90
C ASP A 124 5.45 9.96 9.24
N VAL A 125 5.33 9.53 7.98
CA VAL A 125 4.15 9.76 7.13
C VAL A 125 3.60 8.47 6.54
N LEU A 126 4.47 7.53 6.14
CA LEU A 126 4.04 6.25 5.57
C LEU A 126 3.48 5.33 6.66
N TRP A 127 2.32 4.77 6.40
CA TRP A 127 1.72 3.74 7.25
C TRP A 127 2.16 2.36 6.76
N VAL A 128 3.04 1.73 7.51
CA VAL A 128 3.63 0.45 7.12
C VAL A 128 3.07 -0.70 7.95
N ALA A 129 2.50 -1.69 7.26
CA ALA A 129 2.07 -2.93 7.90
C ALA A 129 3.30 -3.79 8.26
N PRO A 130 3.20 -4.65 9.32
CA PRO A 130 2.02 -4.91 10.14
C PRO A 130 1.82 -3.97 11.32
N LEU A 131 2.81 -3.14 11.71
CA LEU A 131 2.80 -2.46 12.99
C LEU A 131 1.96 -1.17 13.00
N GLN A 132 1.92 -0.40 11.90
CA GLN A 132 1.30 0.92 11.90
C GLN A 132 -0.10 0.99 11.30
N VAL A 133 -0.38 0.25 10.22
CA VAL A 133 -1.61 0.45 9.42
C VAL A 133 -2.86 0.31 10.27
N LYS A 134 -3.02 -0.80 10.98
CA LYS A 134 -4.23 -1.07 11.78
C LYS A 134 -4.38 -0.11 12.96
N PRO A 135 -3.37 0.12 13.82
CA PRO A 135 -3.46 1.10 14.90
C PRO A 135 -3.81 2.51 14.42
N LEU A 136 -3.26 2.95 13.30
CA LEU A 136 -3.53 4.27 12.75
C LEU A 136 -4.93 4.38 12.14
N ILE A 137 -5.44 3.32 11.51
CA ILE A 137 -6.84 3.27 11.07
C ILE A 137 -7.78 3.42 12.26
N LEU A 138 -7.58 2.63 13.33
CA LEU A 138 -8.41 2.69 14.55
C LEU A 138 -8.35 4.09 15.16
N LYS A 139 -7.17 4.68 15.30
CA LYS A 139 -6.99 6.04 15.82
C LYS A 139 -7.73 7.09 14.98
N ASN A 140 -7.71 6.96 13.64
CA ASN A 140 -8.43 7.88 12.78
C ASN A 140 -9.96 7.70 12.87
N ILE A 141 -10.44 6.47 13.06
CA ILE A 141 -11.87 6.24 13.32
C ILE A 141 -12.27 6.88 14.66
N ASP A 142 -11.46 6.70 15.73
CA ASP A 142 -11.70 7.35 17.02
C ASP A 142 -11.76 8.88 16.90
N HIS A 143 -10.88 9.47 16.11
CA HIS A 143 -10.92 10.91 15.84
C HIS A 143 -12.25 11.34 15.16
N GLN A 144 -12.76 10.56 14.21
CA GLN A 144 -14.05 10.85 13.59
C GLN A 144 -15.23 10.72 14.60
N ILE A 145 -15.15 9.75 15.51
CA ILE A 145 -16.12 9.61 16.62
C ILE A 145 -16.10 10.85 17.52
N GLU A 146 -14.92 11.37 17.86
CA GLU A 146 -14.79 12.58 18.67
C GLU A 146 -15.37 13.82 17.96
N LEU A 147 -15.12 13.97 16.64
CA LEU A 147 -15.71 15.04 15.83
C LEU A 147 -17.25 14.95 15.85
N ALA A 148 -17.81 13.76 15.64
CA ALA A 148 -19.24 13.53 15.67
C ALA A 148 -19.85 13.93 17.02
N ARG A 149 -19.22 13.53 18.13
CA ARG A 149 -19.67 13.87 19.50
C ARG A 149 -19.66 15.38 19.77
N ARG A 150 -18.79 16.14 19.08
CA ARG A 150 -18.74 17.60 19.15
C ARG A 150 -19.65 18.30 18.15
N GLY A 151 -20.37 17.55 17.32
CA GLY A 151 -21.21 18.10 16.26
C GLY A 151 -20.43 18.72 15.10
N GLU A 152 -19.15 18.35 14.96
CA GLU A 152 -18.28 18.82 13.90
C GLU A 152 -18.42 17.94 12.64
N PRO A 153 -18.08 18.46 11.44
CA PRO A 153 -18.10 17.67 10.21
C PRO A 153 -17.21 16.43 10.33
N CYS A 154 -17.77 15.26 10.09
CA CYS A 154 -17.08 13.98 10.16
C CYS A 154 -17.61 13.00 9.13
N GLY A 155 -16.82 11.98 8.80
CA GLY A 155 -17.21 10.91 7.89
C GLY A 155 -16.04 9.99 7.56
N LEU A 156 -16.36 8.77 7.12
CA LEU A 156 -15.39 7.77 6.74
C LEU A 156 -15.67 7.27 5.32
N PHE A 157 -14.62 7.11 4.56
CA PHE A 157 -14.68 6.47 3.25
C PHE A 157 -13.58 5.40 3.15
N PHE A 158 -13.97 4.17 2.85
CA PHE A 158 -13.04 3.06 2.63
C PHE A 158 -13.23 2.48 1.23
N LYS A 159 -12.12 2.21 0.56
CA LYS A 159 -12.09 1.46 -0.70
C LYS A 159 -11.14 0.29 -0.53
N THR A 160 -11.69 -0.92 -0.46
CA THR A 160 -10.94 -2.13 -0.13
C THR A 160 -11.39 -3.33 -0.96
N ASN A 161 -10.54 -4.35 -1.06
CA ASN A 161 -10.98 -5.60 -1.68
C ASN A 161 -11.86 -6.44 -0.74
N SER A 162 -11.60 -6.40 0.58
CA SER A 162 -12.34 -7.20 1.58
C SER A 162 -12.33 -6.50 2.94
N VAL A 163 -13.32 -6.80 3.77
CA VAL A 163 -13.47 -6.32 5.14
C VAL A 163 -13.74 -7.51 6.06
N THR A 164 -12.71 -7.97 6.77
CA THR A 164 -12.76 -9.19 7.60
C THR A 164 -12.16 -9.03 8.99
N ASP A 165 -11.45 -7.92 9.26
CA ASP A 165 -10.86 -7.66 10.57
C ASP A 165 -11.95 -7.26 11.58
N LYS A 166 -12.10 -8.09 12.62
CA LYS A 166 -13.15 -7.92 13.62
C LYS A 166 -13.04 -6.58 14.37
N GLU A 167 -11.83 -6.19 14.74
CA GLU A 167 -11.61 -4.96 15.53
C GLU A 167 -11.95 -3.70 14.71
N ILE A 168 -11.60 -3.70 13.42
CA ILE A 168 -11.99 -2.62 12.50
C ILE A 168 -13.51 -2.59 12.32
N ILE A 169 -14.17 -3.75 12.19
CA ILE A 169 -15.62 -3.86 12.04
C ILE A 169 -16.33 -3.32 13.30
N ASP A 170 -15.90 -3.74 14.49
CA ASP A 170 -16.45 -3.28 15.75
C ASP A 170 -16.27 -1.75 15.90
N LYS A 171 -15.12 -1.21 15.52
CA LYS A 171 -14.84 0.22 15.58
C LYS A 171 -15.69 1.03 14.57
N ILE A 172 -15.96 0.50 13.39
CA ILE A 172 -16.89 1.11 12.43
C ILE A 172 -18.33 1.10 12.96
N ALA A 173 -18.74 0.05 13.66
CA ALA A 173 -20.06 0.02 14.32
C ALA A 173 -20.14 1.08 15.44
N GLU A 174 -19.09 1.24 16.27
CA GLU A 174 -19.01 2.31 17.26
C GLU A 174 -19.09 3.70 16.62
N ALA A 175 -18.40 3.91 15.50
CA ALA A 175 -18.47 5.16 14.76
C ALA A 175 -19.89 5.44 14.23
N SER A 176 -20.58 4.43 13.72
CA SER A 176 -21.98 4.54 13.29
C SER A 176 -22.90 4.92 14.44
N GLN A 177 -22.75 4.29 15.60
CA GLN A 177 -23.51 4.62 16.81
C GLN A 177 -23.27 6.06 17.30
N ALA A 178 -22.07 6.59 17.07
CA ALA A 178 -21.74 7.99 17.34
C ALA A 178 -22.26 8.98 16.27
N GLY A 179 -22.89 8.50 15.21
CA GLY A 179 -23.45 9.32 14.13
C GLY A 179 -22.49 9.55 12.94
N VAL A 180 -21.33 8.90 12.90
CA VAL A 180 -20.38 9.02 11.78
C VAL A 180 -20.93 8.30 10.55
N LYS A 181 -21.14 9.02 9.46
CA LYS A 181 -21.51 8.43 8.18
C LYS A 181 -20.32 7.74 7.54
N THR A 182 -20.47 6.45 7.24
CA THR A 182 -19.43 5.62 6.66
C THR A 182 -19.86 5.07 5.31
N VAL A 183 -19.06 5.29 4.27
CA VAL A 183 -19.26 4.68 2.95
C VAL A 183 -18.08 3.74 2.68
N MET A 184 -18.39 2.51 2.34
CA MET A 184 -17.39 1.50 2.03
C MET A 184 -17.61 0.95 0.62
N LEU A 185 -16.58 1.05 -0.22
CA LEU A 185 -16.52 0.40 -1.52
C LEU A 185 -15.76 -0.91 -1.35
N VAL A 186 -16.48 -2.05 -1.41
CA VAL A 186 -15.92 -3.38 -1.16
C VAL A 186 -16.27 -4.29 -2.34
N ARG A 187 -15.25 -4.80 -3.05
CA ARG A 187 -15.51 -5.68 -4.20
C ARG A 187 -15.58 -7.16 -3.88
N GLY A 188 -15.03 -7.58 -2.75
CA GLY A 188 -14.96 -8.99 -2.32
C GLY A 188 -15.78 -9.25 -1.05
N ILE A 189 -15.19 -9.95 -0.11
CA ILE A 189 -15.84 -10.39 1.13
C ILE A 189 -16.04 -9.21 2.09
N SER A 190 -17.25 -9.06 2.62
CA SER A 190 -17.55 -8.18 3.75
C SER A 190 -18.16 -9.00 4.89
N CYS A 191 -17.50 -9.01 6.04
CA CYS A 191 -18.03 -9.56 7.29
C CYS A 191 -18.81 -8.50 8.09
N LEU A 192 -18.79 -7.23 7.65
CA LEU A 192 -19.62 -6.17 8.20
C LEU A 192 -20.99 -6.17 7.52
N VAL A 193 -22.06 -6.20 8.31
CA VAL A 193 -23.44 -6.07 7.84
C VAL A 193 -23.85 -4.61 7.99
N PRO A 194 -24.12 -3.88 6.90
CA PRO A 194 -24.52 -2.47 6.96
C PRO A 194 -26.02 -2.32 7.25
N GLY A 195 -26.43 -1.15 7.76
CA GLY A 195 -27.83 -0.76 7.91
C GLY A 195 -28.58 -1.45 9.06
N VAL A 196 -27.87 -2.05 10.02
CA VAL A 196 -28.47 -2.65 11.21
C VAL A 196 -28.80 -1.53 12.21
N GLU A 197 -30.10 -1.39 12.58
CA GLU A 197 -30.57 -0.39 13.51
C GLU A 197 -29.84 -0.50 14.87
N GLY A 198 -29.41 0.63 15.41
CA GLY A 198 -28.66 0.73 16.65
C GLY A 198 -27.19 0.28 16.59
N TYR A 199 -26.73 -0.22 15.44
CA TYR A 199 -25.34 -0.68 15.27
C TYR A 199 -24.64 -0.06 14.06
N THR A 200 -25.13 -0.33 12.86
CA THR A 200 -24.47 0.07 11.60
C THR A 200 -25.40 0.85 10.67
N GLU A 201 -26.41 1.51 11.21
CA GLU A 201 -27.43 2.27 10.47
C GLU A 201 -26.83 3.39 9.62
N ASN A 202 -25.70 3.96 10.05
CA ASN A 202 -24.95 5.00 9.32
C ASN A 202 -23.87 4.43 8.37
N VAL A 203 -23.82 3.11 8.20
CA VAL A 203 -22.86 2.45 7.29
C VAL A 203 -23.54 2.04 6.00
N ARG A 204 -22.96 2.43 4.89
CA ARG A 204 -23.33 1.99 3.55
C ARG A 204 -22.18 1.22 2.91
N VAL A 205 -22.43 -0.01 2.49
CA VAL A 205 -21.49 -0.81 1.71
C VAL A 205 -21.99 -0.90 0.27
N VAL A 206 -21.09 -0.62 -0.68
CA VAL A 206 -21.38 -0.71 -2.11
C VAL A 206 -20.29 -1.54 -2.81
N SER A 207 -20.64 -2.19 -3.90
CA SER A 207 -19.71 -2.84 -4.83
C SER A 207 -19.92 -2.26 -6.22
N ILE A 208 -18.81 -2.10 -6.94
CA ILE A 208 -18.86 -1.72 -8.35
C ILE A 208 -18.47 -2.94 -9.18
N VAL A 209 -19.39 -3.36 -10.05
CA VAL A 209 -19.15 -4.42 -11.03
C VAL A 209 -18.99 -3.78 -12.39
N GLY A 210 -17.81 -3.91 -12.99
CA GLY A 210 -17.51 -3.29 -14.25
C GLY A 210 -16.36 -4.00 -14.97
N ARG A 211 -15.85 -3.34 -16.01
CA ARG A 211 -14.72 -3.85 -16.79
C ARG A 211 -13.44 -3.92 -15.95
N MET A 212 -13.25 -2.96 -15.05
CA MET A 212 -12.10 -2.88 -14.18
C MET A 212 -12.46 -3.30 -12.76
N LEU A 213 -11.51 -3.82 -12.03
CA LEU A 213 -11.65 -4.10 -10.60
C LEU A 213 -11.45 -2.82 -9.79
N GLU A 214 -12.47 -2.45 -9.04
CA GLU A 214 -12.48 -1.29 -8.14
C GLU A 214 -12.20 -1.73 -6.70
N HIS A 215 -11.15 -1.22 -6.10
CA HIS A 215 -10.78 -1.56 -4.73
C HIS A 215 -9.89 -0.54 -4.07
#